data_d24d886200c7a9ea4f7a5da197b2bd9f
#
_entry.id   d24d886200c7a9ea4f7a5da197b2bd9f
#
_cell.length_a   1.000
_cell.length_b   1.000
_cell.length_c   1.000
_cell.angle_alpha   90.00
_cell.angle_beta   90.00
_cell.angle_gamma   90.00
#
_symmetry.space_group_name_H-M   'P 1'
#
loop_
_entity.id
_entity.type
_entity.pdbx_description
1 polymer ?
#
loop_
_entity_poly.entity_id
_entity_poly.type
_entity_poly.pdbx_seq_one_letter_code
_entity_poly.pdbx_strand_id
1 'polypeptide(L)'
;IENISKTHELYPKAKDGRGIAYEQIGNWEKAEKDFLNSLDAKPDQAYVINYLAYSWIEKGIKIEKSLQMLEEANRLRSNDGYITDSLGWAFFKLKKYQKAKLFLKKAVQLMPSDPIVNDHFADSLWMNGEKLQARYYWKYVLNLEDVDSDLKNKIKEKILNGPLISN
;
A
#
# COMPACT_ATOMS: atom_id res chain seq x y z
N ILE A 1 -23.34 -3.92 14.94
CA ILE A 1 -21.89 -4.13 15.18
C ILE A 1 -21.52 -3.72 16.61
N GLU A 2 -22.14 -2.68 17.18
CA GLU A 2 -21.86 -2.25 18.57
C GLU A 2 -22.25 -3.29 19.62
N ASN A 3 -23.22 -4.14 19.34
CA ASN A 3 -23.73 -5.18 20.23
C ASN A 3 -23.05 -6.55 20.05
N ILE A 4 -22.03 -6.67 19.17
CA ILE A 4 -21.31 -7.93 18.99
C ILE A 4 -20.19 -8.01 20.02
N SER A 5 -20.21 -9.06 20.86
CA SER A 5 -19.11 -9.32 21.81
C SER A 5 -17.76 -9.48 21.11
N LYS A 6 -16.69 -8.99 21.75
CA LYS A 6 -15.31 -9.17 21.26
C LYS A 6 -14.93 -10.65 21.06
N THR A 7 -15.55 -11.56 21.82
CA THR A 7 -15.33 -13.01 21.74
C THR A 7 -16.14 -13.69 20.64
N HIS A 8 -17.02 -12.96 19.97
CA HIS A 8 -17.84 -13.53 18.91
C HIS A 8 -17.00 -13.70 17.63
N GLU A 9 -17.12 -14.84 16.98
CA GLU A 9 -16.34 -15.21 15.77
C GLU A 9 -16.40 -14.15 14.65
N LEU A 10 -17.55 -13.52 14.47
CA LEU A 10 -17.75 -12.49 13.44
C LEU A 10 -17.24 -11.09 13.83
N TYR A 11 -16.83 -10.87 15.09
CA TYR A 11 -16.42 -9.55 15.57
C TYR A 11 -15.26 -8.95 14.75
N PRO A 12 -14.15 -9.68 14.50
CA PRO A 12 -13.03 -9.13 13.71
C PRO A 12 -13.47 -8.71 12.32
N LYS A 13 -14.21 -9.57 11.62
CA LYS A 13 -14.70 -9.30 10.25
C LYS A 13 -15.67 -8.11 10.20
N ALA A 14 -16.56 -8.00 11.20
CA ALA A 14 -17.49 -6.88 11.29
C ALA A 14 -16.77 -5.54 11.55
N LYS A 15 -15.72 -5.57 12.39
CA LYS A 15 -14.87 -4.39 12.65
C LYS A 15 -14.06 -3.98 11.44
N ASP A 16 -13.43 -4.92 10.76
CA ASP A 16 -12.71 -4.69 9.52
C ASP A 16 -13.60 -4.06 8.45
N GLY A 17 -14.73 -4.69 8.12
CA GLY A 17 -15.67 -4.17 7.13
C GLY A 17 -16.21 -2.77 7.48
N ARG A 18 -16.49 -2.48 8.76
CA ARG A 18 -16.91 -1.14 9.18
C ARG A 18 -15.76 -0.14 9.12
N GLY A 19 -14.54 -0.57 9.43
CA GLY A 19 -13.33 0.24 9.29
C GLY A 19 -13.14 0.73 7.85
N ILE A 20 -13.24 -0.18 6.89
CA ILE A 20 -13.19 0.16 5.45
C ILE A 20 -14.29 1.18 5.09
N ALA A 21 -15.52 0.95 5.54
CA ALA A 21 -16.61 1.88 5.27
C ALA A 21 -16.38 3.27 5.88
N TYR A 22 -15.83 3.36 7.09
CA TYR A 22 -15.47 4.63 7.70
C TYR A 22 -14.36 5.35 6.93
N GLU A 23 -13.38 4.64 6.42
CA GLU A 23 -12.31 5.24 5.63
C GLU A 23 -12.85 5.79 4.30
N GLN A 24 -13.69 5.03 3.60
CA GLN A 24 -14.30 5.47 2.34
C GLN A 24 -15.10 6.76 2.48
N ILE A 25 -15.72 7.01 3.63
CA ILE A 25 -16.42 8.28 3.93
C ILE A 25 -15.52 9.33 4.60
N GLY A 26 -14.21 9.10 4.62
CA GLY A 26 -13.23 10.06 5.16
C GLY A 26 -13.14 10.11 6.69
N ASN A 27 -13.78 9.20 7.43
CA ASN A 27 -13.75 9.18 8.90
C ASN A 27 -12.62 8.27 9.41
N TRP A 28 -11.39 8.75 9.25
CA TRP A 28 -10.20 7.98 9.58
C TRP A 28 -10.11 7.55 11.05
N GLU A 29 -10.45 8.41 12.00
CA GLU A 29 -10.37 8.07 13.44
C GLU A 29 -11.19 6.84 13.80
N LYS A 30 -12.41 6.75 13.25
CA LYS A 30 -13.27 5.57 13.46
C LYS A 30 -12.76 4.35 12.70
N ALA A 31 -12.22 4.55 11.49
CA ALA A 31 -11.64 3.49 10.69
C ALA A 31 -10.45 2.84 11.42
N GLU A 32 -9.47 3.65 11.84
CA GLU A 32 -8.30 3.19 12.59
C GLU A 32 -8.69 2.43 13.86
N LYS A 33 -9.64 2.96 14.63
CA LYS A 33 -10.15 2.29 15.84
C LYS A 33 -10.74 0.92 15.55
N ASP A 34 -11.49 0.78 14.47
CA ASP A 34 -12.13 -0.49 14.10
C ASP A 34 -11.10 -1.50 13.57
N PHE A 35 -10.12 -1.08 12.78
CA PHE A 35 -9.01 -1.95 12.36
C PHE A 35 -8.20 -2.46 13.56
N LEU A 36 -7.86 -1.58 14.50
CA LEU A 36 -7.15 -1.96 15.71
C LEU A 36 -7.96 -2.93 16.58
N ASN A 37 -9.28 -2.72 16.72
CA ASN A 37 -10.15 -3.64 17.42
C ASN A 37 -10.27 -5.01 16.73
N SER A 38 -10.26 -5.01 15.38
CA SER A 38 -10.23 -6.26 14.60
C SER A 38 -8.96 -7.06 14.87
N LEU A 39 -7.80 -6.38 14.81
CA LEU A 39 -6.50 -7.00 15.05
C LEU A 39 -6.29 -7.43 16.52
N ASP A 40 -6.85 -6.71 17.49
CA ASP A 40 -6.84 -7.09 18.91
C ASP A 40 -7.60 -8.41 19.14
N ALA A 41 -8.73 -8.61 18.45
CA ALA A 41 -9.50 -9.83 18.54
C ALA A 41 -8.92 -11.00 17.71
N LYS A 42 -8.26 -10.70 16.59
CA LYS A 42 -7.61 -11.69 15.71
C LYS A 42 -6.37 -11.08 15.07
N PRO A 43 -5.16 -11.33 15.61
CA PRO A 43 -3.93 -10.71 15.15
C PRO A 43 -3.49 -11.10 13.73
N ASP A 44 -3.70 -12.35 13.31
CA ASP A 44 -3.13 -12.92 12.08
C ASP A 44 -3.96 -12.61 10.82
N GLN A 45 -4.48 -11.38 10.71
CA GLN A 45 -5.28 -10.96 9.57
C GLN A 45 -4.42 -10.14 8.60
N ALA A 46 -3.66 -10.82 7.74
CA ALA A 46 -2.69 -10.19 6.84
C ALA A 46 -3.27 -9.00 6.04
N TYR A 47 -4.51 -9.10 5.56
CA TYR A 47 -5.13 -8.00 4.81
C TYR A 47 -5.51 -6.81 5.70
N VAL A 48 -5.98 -7.03 6.93
CA VAL A 48 -6.31 -5.95 7.87
C VAL A 48 -5.02 -5.23 8.30
N ILE A 49 -3.96 -6.01 8.58
CA ILE A 49 -2.63 -5.48 8.87
C ILE A 49 -2.15 -4.60 7.71
N ASN A 50 -2.21 -5.13 6.48
CA ASN A 50 -1.79 -4.43 5.28
C ASN A 50 -2.58 -3.13 5.09
N TYR A 51 -3.90 -3.19 5.18
CA TYR A 51 -4.78 -2.05 4.96
C TYR A 51 -4.51 -0.92 5.95
N LEU A 52 -4.44 -1.24 7.24
CA LEU A 52 -4.14 -0.27 8.30
C LEU A 52 -2.74 0.35 8.13
N ALA A 53 -1.73 -0.49 7.89
CA ALA A 53 -0.35 -0.04 7.77
C ALA A 53 -0.14 0.80 6.50
N TYR A 54 -0.72 0.41 5.37
CA TYR A 54 -0.67 1.18 4.13
C TYR A 54 -1.35 2.55 4.29
N SER A 55 -2.53 2.59 4.92
CA SER A 55 -3.23 3.85 5.20
C SER A 55 -2.41 4.79 6.09
N TRP A 56 -1.69 4.28 7.08
CA TRP A 56 -0.76 5.10 7.87
C TRP A 56 0.40 5.66 7.02
N ILE A 57 0.94 4.85 6.10
CA ILE A 57 2.02 5.28 5.20
C ILE A 57 1.55 6.40 4.28
N GLU A 58 0.37 6.27 3.67
CA GLU A 58 -0.19 7.30 2.80
C GLU A 58 -0.48 8.61 3.55
N LYS A 59 -0.86 8.51 4.82
CA LYS A 59 -1.06 9.68 5.70
C LYS A 59 0.25 10.24 6.27
N GLY A 60 1.39 9.60 6.02
CA GLY A 60 2.69 10.02 6.56
C GLY A 60 2.84 9.85 8.06
N ILE A 61 2.06 8.96 8.68
CA ILE A 61 2.08 8.71 10.13
C ILE A 61 2.55 7.29 10.43
N LYS A 62 3.17 7.09 11.59
CA LYS A 62 3.57 5.77 12.13
C LYS A 62 4.36 4.89 11.12
N ILE A 63 5.19 5.48 10.27
CA ILE A 63 5.81 4.79 9.12
C ILE A 63 6.67 3.59 9.56
N GLU A 64 7.47 3.75 10.63
CA GLU A 64 8.30 2.65 11.17
C GLU A 64 7.45 1.50 11.71
N LYS A 65 6.35 1.81 12.40
CA LYS A 65 5.41 0.79 12.87
C LYS A 65 4.71 0.11 11.71
N SER A 66 4.33 0.86 10.69
CA SER A 66 3.73 0.32 9.47
C SER A 66 4.68 -0.65 8.76
N LEU A 67 5.97 -0.32 8.69
CA LEU A 67 6.96 -1.24 8.13
C LEU A 67 6.97 -2.59 8.87
N GLN A 68 7.04 -2.58 10.20
CA GLN A 68 7.03 -3.82 11.00
C GLN A 68 5.75 -4.64 10.77
N MET A 69 4.60 -3.97 10.69
CA MET A 69 3.32 -4.61 10.41
C MET A 69 3.29 -5.21 9.00
N LEU A 70 3.82 -4.52 8.00
CA LEU A 70 3.87 -5.02 6.63
C LEU A 70 4.87 -6.17 6.44
N GLU A 71 5.98 -6.17 7.17
CA GLU A 71 6.89 -7.32 7.24
C GLU A 71 6.16 -8.56 7.78
N GLU A 72 5.32 -8.39 8.82
CA GLU A 72 4.51 -9.48 9.36
C GLU A 72 3.41 -9.91 8.37
N ALA A 73 2.67 -8.97 7.75
CA ALA A 73 1.68 -9.29 6.73
C ALA A 73 2.31 -10.09 5.57
N ASN A 74 3.49 -9.67 5.12
CA ASN A 74 4.22 -10.36 4.05
C ASN A 74 4.74 -11.74 4.49
N ARG A 75 5.09 -11.93 5.77
CA ARG A 75 5.41 -13.25 6.33
C ARG A 75 4.20 -14.18 6.30
N LEU A 76 3.02 -13.66 6.63
CA LEU A 76 1.76 -14.42 6.60
C LEU A 76 1.31 -14.76 5.17
N ARG A 77 1.60 -13.89 4.19
CA ARG A 77 1.23 -14.04 2.77
C ARG A 77 2.32 -13.56 1.82
N SER A 78 3.38 -14.32 1.70
CA SER A 78 4.60 -13.94 0.99
C SER A 78 4.46 -13.81 -0.54
N ASN A 79 3.40 -14.34 -1.13
CA ASN A 79 3.13 -14.28 -2.58
C ASN A 79 1.88 -13.46 -2.92
N ASP A 80 1.48 -12.57 -2.03
CA ASP A 80 0.43 -11.60 -2.28
C ASP A 80 1.04 -10.32 -2.86
N GLY A 81 0.60 -9.92 -4.06
CA GLY A 81 1.15 -8.77 -4.77
C GLY A 81 0.86 -7.45 -4.07
N TYR A 82 -0.34 -7.26 -3.51
CA TYR A 82 -0.72 -6.05 -2.80
C TYR A 82 0.06 -5.86 -1.50
N ILE A 83 0.25 -6.93 -0.74
CA ILE A 83 1.04 -6.90 0.51
C ILE A 83 2.51 -6.65 0.19
N THR A 84 3.02 -7.27 -0.88
CA THR A 84 4.40 -7.08 -1.34
C THR A 84 4.64 -5.65 -1.82
N ASP A 85 3.69 -5.05 -2.54
CA ASP A 85 3.73 -3.66 -2.97
C ASP A 85 3.74 -2.71 -1.77
N SER A 86 2.79 -2.87 -0.84
CA SER A 86 2.71 -2.04 0.37
C SER A 86 4.01 -2.08 1.19
N LEU A 87 4.64 -3.24 1.30
CA LEU A 87 5.94 -3.38 1.97
C LEU A 87 7.05 -2.64 1.21
N GLY A 88 7.08 -2.78 -0.11
CA GLY A 88 8.01 -2.04 -0.98
C GLY A 88 7.81 -0.52 -0.86
N TRP A 89 6.57 -0.08 -0.82
CA TRP A 89 6.21 1.33 -0.66
C TRP A 89 6.62 1.89 0.72
N ALA A 90 6.46 1.09 1.79
CA ALA A 90 6.97 1.46 3.12
C ALA A 90 8.49 1.72 3.10
N PHE A 91 9.26 0.84 2.45
CA PHE A 91 10.69 1.07 2.26
C PHE A 91 10.98 2.34 1.45
N PHE A 92 10.17 2.63 0.43
CA PHE A 92 10.31 3.84 -0.38
C PHE A 92 10.10 5.10 0.47
N LYS A 93 9.04 5.17 1.26
CA LYS A 93 8.75 6.31 2.17
C LYS A 93 9.84 6.51 3.23
N LEU A 94 10.50 5.42 3.65
CA LEU A 94 11.68 5.47 4.52
C LEU A 94 12.99 5.77 3.78
N LYS A 95 12.93 6.16 2.51
CA LYS A 95 14.09 6.47 1.65
C LYS A 95 15.08 5.27 1.50
N LYS A 96 14.65 4.04 1.81
CA LYS A 96 15.42 2.79 1.63
C LYS A 96 15.23 2.25 0.21
N TYR A 97 15.61 3.05 -0.78
CA TYR A 97 15.23 2.85 -2.20
C TYR A 97 15.69 1.53 -2.81
N GLN A 98 16.85 0.99 -2.39
CA GLN A 98 17.32 -0.32 -2.87
C GLN A 98 16.39 -1.46 -2.40
N LYS A 99 15.97 -1.43 -1.13
CA LYS A 99 14.99 -2.40 -0.61
C LYS A 99 13.63 -2.21 -1.26
N ALA A 100 13.18 -0.97 -1.41
CA ALA A 100 11.93 -0.65 -2.10
C ALA A 100 11.91 -1.29 -3.50
N LYS A 101 12.95 -1.06 -4.32
CA LYS A 101 13.06 -1.64 -5.66
C LYS A 101 12.97 -3.17 -5.65
N LEU A 102 13.58 -3.85 -4.67
CA LEU A 102 13.55 -5.31 -4.58
C LEU A 102 12.10 -5.83 -4.40
N PHE A 103 11.37 -5.27 -3.43
CA PHE A 103 9.99 -5.70 -3.15
C PHE A 103 9.02 -5.26 -4.24
N LEU A 104 9.13 -4.02 -4.74
CA LEU A 104 8.26 -3.50 -5.80
C LEU A 104 8.47 -4.25 -7.13
N LYS A 105 9.69 -4.68 -7.44
CA LYS A 105 9.95 -5.58 -8.58
C LYS A 105 9.18 -6.90 -8.43
N LYS A 106 9.19 -7.50 -7.24
CA LYS A 106 8.43 -8.72 -6.96
C LYS A 106 6.91 -8.46 -7.08
N ALA A 107 6.43 -7.33 -6.58
CA ALA A 107 5.02 -6.95 -6.69
C ALA A 107 4.57 -6.83 -8.15
N VAL A 108 5.34 -6.19 -9.02
CA VAL A 108 5.08 -6.12 -10.48
C VAL A 108 5.06 -7.51 -11.12
N GLN A 109 5.92 -8.44 -10.69
CA GLN A 109 5.89 -9.82 -11.21
C GLN A 109 4.60 -10.55 -10.82
N LEU A 110 4.04 -10.25 -9.64
CA LEU A 110 2.80 -10.84 -9.14
C LEU A 110 1.56 -10.15 -9.74
N MET A 111 1.67 -8.87 -10.07
CA MET A 111 0.58 -8.02 -10.54
C MET A 111 1.03 -7.13 -11.72
N PRO A 112 1.33 -7.74 -12.88
CA PRO A 112 1.98 -7.02 -13.99
C PRO A 112 1.12 -5.92 -14.63
N SER A 113 -0.20 -6.01 -14.52
CA SER A 113 -1.13 -5.05 -15.12
C SER A 113 -1.75 -4.07 -14.10
N ASP A 114 -1.30 -4.10 -12.83
CA ASP A 114 -1.81 -3.15 -11.84
C ASP A 114 -1.12 -1.77 -12.03
N PRO A 115 -1.87 -0.69 -12.24
CA PRO A 115 -1.28 0.62 -12.54
C PRO A 115 -0.53 1.22 -11.35
N ILE A 116 -1.01 1.01 -10.12
CA ILE A 116 -0.38 1.55 -8.90
C ILE A 116 0.93 0.82 -8.62
N VAL A 117 0.93 -0.50 -8.71
CA VAL A 117 2.12 -1.32 -8.49
C VAL A 117 3.23 -0.96 -9.48
N ASN A 118 2.88 -0.75 -10.76
CA ASN A 118 3.84 -0.33 -11.77
C ASN A 118 4.34 1.11 -11.54
N ASP A 119 3.50 2.01 -11.07
CA ASP A 119 3.88 3.38 -10.70
C ASP A 119 4.86 3.39 -9.53
N HIS A 120 4.57 2.67 -8.45
CA HIS A 120 5.47 2.53 -7.29
C HIS A 120 6.83 1.94 -7.68
N PHE A 121 6.83 0.91 -8.55
CA PHE A 121 8.08 0.34 -9.04
C PHE A 121 8.89 1.34 -9.86
N ALA A 122 8.23 2.09 -10.75
CA ALA A 122 8.88 3.14 -11.53
C ALA A 122 9.49 4.24 -10.64
N ASP A 123 8.75 4.67 -9.61
CA ASP A 123 9.28 5.62 -8.60
C ASP A 123 10.55 5.08 -7.94
N SER A 124 10.55 3.79 -7.58
CA SER A 124 11.72 3.17 -6.96
C SER A 124 12.92 3.07 -7.91
N LEU A 125 12.69 2.77 -9.19
CA LEU A 125 13.73 2.77 -10.23
C LEU A 125 14.34 4.16 -10.39
N TRP A 126 13.51 5.20 -10.46
CA TRP A 126 13.99 6.58 -10.58
C TRP A 126 14.90 6.97 -9.42
N MET A 127 14.51 6.66 -8.19
CA MET A 127 15.29 6.95 -6.99
C MET A 127 16.58 6.15 -6.89
N ASN A 128 16.69 5.03 -7.60
CA ASN A 128 17.91 4.25 -7.76
C ASN A 128 18.77 4.67 -8.97
N GLY A 129 18.40 5.76 -9.68
CA GLY A 129 19.14 6.27 -10.85
C GLY A 129 18.78 5.60 -12.17
N GLU A 130 17.89 4.62 -12.17
CA GLU A 130 17.47 3.85 -13.35
C GLU A 130 16.35 4.58 -14.14
N LYS A 131 16.62 5.83 -14.51
CA LYS A 131 15.62 6.77 -15.05
C LYS A 131 14.97 6.31 -16.37
N LEU A 132 15.70 5.59 -17.22
CA LEU A 132 15.14 5.07 -18.48
C LEU A 132 14.10 3.99 -18.21
N GLN A 133 14.41 3.05 -17.31
CA GLN A 133 13.47 2.00 -16.91
C GLN A 133 12.24 2.60 -16.19
N ALA A 134 12.44 3.58 -15.31
CA ALA A 134 11.33 4.28 -14.66
C ALA A 134 10.35 4.86 -15.69
N ARG A 135 10.88 5.59 -16.69
CA ARG A 135 10.06 6.14 -17.77
C ARG A 135 9.35 5.06 -18.60
N TYR A 136 9.98 3.91 -18.79
CA TYR A 136 9.34 2.78 -19.48
C TYR A 136 8.11 2.30 -18.73
N TYR A 137 8.22 2.06 -17.41
CA TYR A 137 7.10 1.61 -16.58
C TYR A 137 5.98 2.65 -16.48
N TRP A 138 6.30 3.95 -16.31
CA TRP A 138 5.29 5.00 -16.34
C TRP A 138 4.57 5.10 -17.70
N LYS A 139 5.29 4.98 -18.82
CA LYS A 139 4.65 4.92 -20.15
C LYS A 139 3.78 3.67 -20.30
N TYR A 140 4.22 2.55 -19.76
CA TYR A 140 3.42 1.33 -19.74
C TYR A 140 2.10 1.55 -19.01
N VAL A 141 2.10 2.15 -17.82
CA VAL A 141 0.88 2.50 -17.08
C VAL A 141 -0.06 3.40 -17.90
N LEU A 142 0.45 4.40 -18.62
CA LEU A 142 -0.39 5.26 -19.47
C LEU A 142 -1.12 4.50 -20.60
N ASN A 143 -0.63 3.33 -20.98
CA ASN A 143 -1.22 2.49 -22.02
C ASN A 143 -2.12 1.37 -21.46
N LEU A 144 -2.22 1.22 -20.14
CA LEU A 144 -3.17 0.29 -19.54
C LEU A 144 -4.61 0.80 -19.70
N GLU A 145 -5.54 -0.13 -19.81
CA GLU A 145 -6.97 0.16 -19.78
C GLU A 145 -7.39 0.59 -18.36
N ASP A 146 -8.46 1.36 -18.27
CA ASP A 146 -9.12 1.75 -16.99
C ASP A 146 -8.23 2.45 -15.94
N VAL A 147 -7.16 3.12 -16.38
CA VAL A 147 -6.35 3.93 -15.48
C VAL A 147 -7.05 5.25 -15.18
N ASP A 148 -7.15 5.58 -13.89
CA ASP A 148 -7.73 6.82 -13.40
C ASP A 148 -7.04 8.06 -13.99
N SER A 149 -7.83 9.11 -14.28
CA SER A 149 -7.34 10.34 -14.93
C SER A 149 -6.32 11.09 -14.09
N ASP A 150 -6.49 11.09 -12.76
CA ASP A 150 -5.57 11.78 -11.85
C ASP A 150 -4.22 11.07 -11.80
N LEU A 151 -4.24 9.73 -11.80
CA LEU A 151 -3.02 8.95 -11.90
C LEU A 151 -2.31 9.20 -13.25
N LYS A 152 -3.04 9.20 -14.37
CA LYS A 152 -2.48 9.52 -15.68
C LYS A 152 -1.78 10.89 -15.70
N ASN A 153 -2.39 11.90 -15.09
CA ASN A 153 -1.81 13.25 -15.03
C ASN A 153 -0.54 13.27 -14.16
N LYS A 154 -0.57 12.65 -12.97
CA LYS A 154 0.62 12.52 -12.11
C LYS A 154 1.77 11.81 -12.84
N ILE A 155 1.49 10.74 -13.56
CA ILE A 155 2.50 9.98 -14.30
C ILE A 155 3.11 10.81 -15.44
N LYS A 156 2.32 11.60 -16.16
CA LYS A 156 2.88 12.51 -17.18
C LYS A 156 3.90 13.49 -16.60
N GLU A 157 3.63 14.03 -15.41
CA GLU A 157 4.56 14.89 -14.69
C GLU A 157 5.81 14.13 -14.23
N LYS A 158 5.64 12.91 -13.69
CA LYS A 158 6.77 12.06 -13.27
C LYS A 158 7.71 11.69 -14.42
N ILE A 159 7.20 11.45 -15.62
CA ILE A 159 8.01 11.16 -16.81
C ILE A 159 8.99 12.30 -17.10
N LEU A 160 8.61 13.55 -16.85
CA LEU A 160 9.42 14.73 -17.08
C LEU A 160 10.39 14.99 -15.91
N ASN A 161 9.86 14.98 -14.69
CA ASN A 161 10.52 15.54 -13.52
C ASN A 161 10.94 14.48 -12.46
N GLY A 162 10.46 13.26 -12.59
CA GLY A 162 10.54 12.24 -11.52
C GLY A 162 9.42 12.39 -10.48
N PRO A 163 9.40 11.50 -9.46
CA PRO A 163 8.39 11.54 -8.42
C PRO A 163 8.58 12.75 -7.49
N LEU A 164 7.47 13.34 -7.05
CA LEU A 164 7.49 14.37 -6.01
C LEU A 164 7.83 13.69 -4.67
N ILE A 165 8.98 14.04 -4.12
CA ILE A 165 9.40 13.57 -2.79
C ILE A 165 9.02 14.65 -1.78
N SER A 166 8.05 14.34 -0.93
CA SER A 166 7.80 15.18 0.26
C SER A 166 9.02 15.11 1.17
N ASN A 167 9.57 16.25 1.51
CA ASN A 167 10.69 16.37 2.46
C ASN A 167 10.25 15.98 3.87
#